data_b89eb6821efe4e60218d53c902c52429
#
_entry.id   b89eb6821efe4e60218d53c902c52429
#
_cell.length_a   1.000
_cell.length_b   1.000
_cell.length_c   1.000
_cell.angle_alpha   90.00
_cell.angle_beta   90.00
_cell.angle_gamma   90.00
#
_symmetry.space_group_name_H-M   'P 1'
#
loop_
_entity.id
_entity.type
_entity.pdbx_description
1 polymer ?
#
loop_
_entity_poly.entity_id
_entity_poly.type
_entity_poly.pdbx_seq_one_letter_code
_entity_poly.pdbx_strand_id
1 'polypeptide(L)'
;SKVKVTEDGAPPDWAFDGSSTQQAEGGNSDCILKPTTEYEGPLSSDKLVMCEVLSPDKTPHPSNTRKRCEGLVADEWWFGYEQEYFFTNPEDGTILGWEDGTPRPQGDYYCGVGAGNVVGREISEKHMDVCLEAGIMIAGTNAEVALGQWEYQCFGKGLKAGDDLWVSRYLLHLVAEDYGVAVNFHPKPQEGDWNGSGMHTNFSNDQMRNNGSEALMNSLCESLGRVHDKGIAEYGSDNDKRLTGLHETQSIDQFSYAVSDRGASIRIPIYTVDHNWNGYLEDRRPASNADPYRIMAHIVGTLSD
;
A
#
# COMPACT_ATOMS: atom_id res chain seq x y z
N SER A 1 -1.90 -0.90 -17.86
CA SER A 1 -2.87 -1.97 -18.16
C SER A 1 -2.91 -2.31 -19.65
N LYS A 2 -3.45 -3.48 -19.97
CA LYS A 2 -3.62 -3.94 -21.36
C LYS A 2 -4.93 -4.71 -21.47
N VAL A 3 -5.84 -4.24 -22.31
CA VAL A 3 -7.11 -4.93 -22.56
C VAL A 3 -6.89 -6.01 -23.62
N LYS A 4 -7.37 -7.21 -23.34
CA LYS A 4 -7.31 -8.37 -24.24
C LYS A 4 -8.67 -9.05 -24.33
N VAL A 5 -9.01 -9.54 -25.51
CA VAL A 5 -10.17 -10.41 -25.72
C VAL A 5 -9.68 -11.85 -25.66
N THR A 6 -10.35 -12.65 -24.82
CA THR A 6 -10.11 -14.10 -24.74
C THR A 6 -11.37 -14.85 -25.17
N GLU A 7 -11.19 -16.06 -25.70
CA GLU A 7 -12.29 -17.03 -25.79
C GLU A 7 -12.56 -17.59 -24.39
N ASP A 8 -13.69 -18.22 -24.17
CA ASP A 8 -14.11 -18.76 -22.87
C ASP A 8 -13.02 -19.63 -22.23
N GLY A 9 -12.63 -19.30 -21.00
CA GLY A 9 -11.65 -20.05 -20.24
C GLY A 9 -10.76 -19.20 -19.34
N ALA A 10 -9.74 -19.85 -18.71
CA ALA A 10 -8.76 -19.16 -17.89
C ALA A 10 -7.87 -18.24 -18.76
N PRO A 11 -7.49 -17.04 -18.27
CA PRO A 11 -6.63 -16.14 -19.03
C PRO A 11 -5.27 -16.80 -19.30
N PRO A 12 -4.81 -16.79 -20.57
CA PRO A 12 -3.52 -17.38 -20.94
C PRO A 12 -2.34 -16.46 -20.58
N ASP A 13 -1.13 -17.02 -20.61
CA ASP A 13 0.08 -16.20 -20.63
C ASP A 13 0.07 -15.27 -21.84
N TRP A 14 0.51 -14.00 -21.68
CA TRP A 14 0.60 -13.02 -22.74
C TRP A 14 1.98 -12.37 -22.81
N ALA A 15 2.45 -12.10 -24.02
CA ALA A 15 3.63 -11.28 -24.22
C ALA A 15 3.29 -9.77 -24.26
N PHE A 16 4.23 -8.96 -23.85
CA PHE A 16 4.19 -7.50 -23.97
C PHE A 16 5.59 -6.94 -24.23
N ASP A 17 5.65 -5.72 -24.75
CA ASP A 17 6.91 -5.01 -24.98
C ASP A 17 7.46 -4.45 -23.65
N GLY A 18 8.41 -5.15 -23.08
CA GLY A 18 9.09 -4.73 -21.84
C GLY A 18 9.98 -3.50 -22.03
N SER A 19 10.38 -3.16 -23.26
CA SER A 19 11.18 -1.96 -23.51
C SER A 19 10.37 -0.68 -23.25
N SER A 20 9.08 -0.70 -23.54
CA SER A 20 8.14 0.40 -23.26
C SER A 20 7.83 0.57 -21.78
N THR A 21 8.21 -0.37 -20.93
CA THR A 21 8.03 -0.34 -19.47
C THR A 21 9.35 -0.32 -18.71
N GLN A 22 10.48 -0.15 -19.41
CA GLN A 22 11.83 -0.17 -18.82
C GLN A 22 12.21 -1.52 -18.16
N GLN A 23 11.58 -2.60 -18.61
CA GLN A 23 11.82 -3.96 -18.12
C GLN A 23 12.70 -4.80 -19.06
N ALA A 24 12.94 -4.33 -20.29
CA ALA A 24 13.78 -5.01 -21.26
C ALA A 24 14.49 -3.99 -22.18
N GLU A 25 15.52 -4.46 -22.90
CA GLU A 25 16.17 -3.70 -23.96
C GLU A 25 15.43 -3.85 -25.29
N GLY A 26 15.47 -2.83 -26.16
CA GLY A 26 14.75 -2.82 -27.42
C GLY A 26 15.13 -3.97 -28.40
N GLY A 27 16.34 -4.52 -28.27
CA GLY A 27 16.81 -5.64 -29.09
C GLY A 27 16.30 -7.02 -28.63
N ASN A 28 15.73 -7.11 -27.40
CA ASN A 28 15.12 -8.33 -26.84
C ASN A 28 14.01 -7.90 -25.87
N SER A 29 12.94 -7.35 -26.42
CA SER A 29 11.96 -6.56 -25.66
C SER A 29 10.82 -7.38 -25.05
N ASP A 30 10.62 -8.63 -25.44
CA ASP A 30 9.49 -9.42 -25.00
C ASP A 30 9.60 -9.78 -23.51
N CYS A 31 8.55 -9.48 -22.76
CA CYS A 31 8.29 -10.00 -21.43
C CYS A 31 6.96 -10.75 -21.42
N ILE A 32 6.77 -11.63 -20.46
CA ILE A 32 5.57 -12.46 -20.33
C ILE A 32 4.76 -12.00 -19.12
N LEU A 33 3.46 -11.82 -19.32
CA LEU A 33 2.47 -11.68 -18.26
C LEU A 33 1.89 -13.05 -17.95
N LYS A 34 2.12 -13.52 -16.74
CA LYS A 34 1.54 -14.76 -16.24
C LYS A 34 0.40 -14.43 -15.26
N PRO A 35 -0.85 -14.82 -15.55
CA PRO A 35 -1.99 -14.59 -14.68
C PRO A 35 -1.79 -15.17 -13.28
N THR A 36 -2.21 -14.42 -12.25
CA THR A 36 -2.12 -14.85 -10.84
C THR A 36 -3.46 -14.80 -10.13
N THR A 37 -4.13 -13.67 -10.16
CA THR A 37 -5.40 -13.44 -9.46
C THR A 37 -6.39 -12.75 -10.39
N GLU A 38 -7.64 -13.24 -10.40
CA GLU A 38 -8.74 -12.65 -11.16
C GLU A 38 -9.69 -11.90 -10.24
N TYR A 39 -10.23 -10.79 -10.74
CA TYR A 39 -11.23 -9.96 -10.07
C TYR A 39 -12.38 -9.69 -11.03
N GLU A 40 -13.57 -9.46 -10.48
CA GLU A 40 -14.68 -8.91 -11.27
C GLU A 40 -14.32 -7.49 -11.72
N GLY A 41 -14.69 -7.14 -12.94
CA GLY A 41 -14.45 -5.81 -13.50
C GLY A 41 -15.53 -4.82 -13.08
N PRO A 42 -15.33 -4.01 -12.04
CA PRO A 42 -16.40 -3.17 -11.48
C PRO A 42 -16.76 -1.97 -12.35
N LEU A 43 -15.87 -1.59 -13.27
CA LEU A 43 -16.08 -0.48 -14.22
C LEU A 43 -16.49 -0.94 -15.62
N SER A 44 -16.54 -2.25 -15.85
CA SER A 44 -16.91 -2.87 -17.12
C SER A 44 -17.43 -4.29 -16.87
N SER A 45 -17.97 -4.94 -17.91
CA SER A 45 -18.34 -6.37 -17.84
C SER A 45 -17.13 -7.32 -17.97
N ASP A 46 -15.91 -6.77 -18.04
CA ASP A 46 -14.67 -7.53 -18.21
C ASP A 46 -14.13 -7.97 -16.86
N LYS A 47 -13.17 -8.89 -16.86
CA LYS A 47 -12.42 -9.25 -15.67
C LYS A 47 -11.11 -8.46 -15.57
N LEU A 48 -10.71 -8.12 -14.35
CA LEU A 48 -9.36 -7.66 -14.06
C LEU A 48 -8.49 -8.87 -13.73
N VAL A 49 -7.32 -8.93 -14.33
CA VAL A 49 -6.37 -10.03 -14.12
C VAL A 49 -5.04 -9.47 -13.65
N MET A 50 -4.71 -9.74 -12.39
CA MET A 50 -3.37 -9.46 -11.87
C MET A 50 -2.40 -10.47 -12.47
N CYS A 51 -1.25 -9.97 -12.94
CA CYS A 51 -0.22 -10.79 -13.55
C CYS A 51 1.14 -10.56 -12.91
N GLU A 52 1.92 -11.61 -12.78
CA GLU A 52 3.36 -11.50 -12.55
C GLU A 52 4.13 -11.39 -13.87
N VAL A 53 5.30 -10.75 -13.83
CA VAL A 53 6.16 -10.58 -15.01
C VAL A 53 7.24 -11.65 -15.03
N LEU A 54 7.37 -12.32 -16.17
CA LEU A 54 8.44 -13.28 -16.45
C LEU A 54 9.30 -12.75 -17.61
N SER A 55 10.57 -13.17 -17.60
CA SER A 55 11.49 -13.03 -18.72
C SER A 55 11.09 -13.98 -19.88
N PRO A 56 11.61 -13.81 -21.12
CA PRO A 56 11.25 -14.66 -22.25
C PRO A 56 11.52 -16.15 -22.04
N ASP A 57 12.49 -16.50 -21.20
CA ASP A 57 12.81 -17.89 -20.80
C ASP A 57 11.88 -18.44 -19.71
N LYS A 58 10.83 -17.70 -19.35
CA LYS A 58 9.85 -17.99 -18.29
C LYS A 58 10.42 -18.00 -16.87
N THR A 59 11.62 -17.50 -16.66
CA THR A 59 12.12 -17.23 -15.31
C THR A 59 11.49 -15.93 -14.77
N PRO A 60 11.36 -15.78 -13.43
CA PRO A 60 10.86 -14.55 -12.85
C PRO A 60 11.71 -13.35 -13.30
N HIS A 61 11.05 -12.32 -13.81
CA HIS A 61 11.74 -11.09 -14.18
C HIS A 61 12.32 -10.40 -12.92
N PRO A 62 13.47 -9.71 -12.97
CA PRO A 62 14.04 -9.02 -11.80
C PRO A 62 13.09 -8.03 -11.11
N SER A 63 12.16 -7.43 -11.84
CA SER A 63 11.11 -6.55 -11.27
C SER A 63 9.92 -7.30 -10.64
N ASN A 64 9.89 -8.63 -10.69
CA ASN A 64 8.82 -9.45 -10.13
C ASN A 64 9.03 -9.66 -8.63
N THR A 65 8.61 -8.69 -7.84
CA THR A 65 8.72 -8.73 -6.37
C THR A 65 7.74 -9.71 -5.73
N ARG A 66 6.60 -10.00 -6.39
CA ARG A 66 5.63 -11.00 -5.95
C ARG A 66 6.26 -12.38 -5.75
N LYS A 67 7.19 -12.75 -6.64
CA LYS A 67 7.91 -14.02 -6.57
C LYS A 67 8.71 -14.22 -5.28
N ARG A 68 9.16 -13.14 -4.64
CA ARG A 68 9.86 -13.19 -3.35
C ARG A 68 8.97 -13.69 -2.21
N CYS A 69 7.66 -13.56 -2.35
CA CYS A 69 6.66 -13.98 -1.37
C CYS A 69 6.17 -15.41 -1.56
N GLU A 70 6.34 -15.99 -2.75
CA GLU A 70 5.91 -17.35 -3.02
C GLU A 70 6.64 -18.38 -2.13
N GLY A 71 5.88 -19.23 -1.46
CA GLY A 71 6.40 -20.21 -0.51
C GLY A 71 6.86 -19.64 0.83
N LEU A 72 6.90 -18.31 0.97
CA LEU A 72 7.24 -17.61 2.22
C LEU A 72 5.98 -17.09 2.93
N VAL A 73 5.10 -16.42 2.19
CA VAL A 73 3.90 -15.77 2.74
C VAL A 73 2.70 -16.69 2.57
N ALA A 74 2.41 -17.48 3.59
CA ALA A 74 1.25 -18.37 3.62
C ALA A 74 -0.03 -17.63 4.09
N ASP A 75 -1.21 -18.25 3.90
CA ASP A 75 -2.51 -17.67 4.23
C ASP A 75 -2.75 -17.45 5.74
N GLU A 76 -1.91 -18.02 6.59
CA GLU A 76 -1.90 -17.72 8.03
C GLU A 76 -1.47 -16.28 8.32
N TRP A 77 -0.70 -15.64 7.41
CA TRP A 77 -0.33 -14.24 7.50
C TRP A 77 -1.44 -13.36 6.97
N TRP A 78 -1.90 -12.43 7.79
CA TRP A 78 -2.88 -11.42 7.43
C TRP A 78 -2.20 -10.07 7.39
N PHE A 79 -2.53 -9.28 6.36
CA PHE A 79 -2.02 -7.93 6.17
C PHE A 79 -3.16 -6.95 6.00
N GLY A 80 -3.01 -5.78 6.62
CA GLY A 80 -3.88 -4.63 6.43
C GLY A 80 -3.03 -3.41 6.10
N TYR A 81 -3.34 -2.76 5.00
CA TYR A 81 -2.62 -1.58 4.52
C TYR A 81 -3.48 -0.34 4.72
N GLU A 82 -2.93 0.67 5.38
CA GLU A 82 -3.48 2.02 5.50
C GLU A 82 -2.84 2.86 4.40
N GLN A 83 -3.44 2.83 3.20
CA GLN A 83 -2.87 3.47 2.02
C GLN A 83 -3.26 4.93 1.97
N GLU A 84 -2.33 5.82 2.28
CA GLU A 84 -2.48 7.25 2.11
C GLU A 84 -2.08 7.68 0.69
N TYR A 85 -2.69 8.76 0.21
CA TYR A 85 -2.43 9.35 -1.10
C TYR A 85 -2.96 10.78 -1.17
N PHE A 86 -2.52 11.53 -2.18
CA PHE A 86 -3.06 12.85 -2.49
C PHE A 86 -3.74 12.84 -3.85
N PHE A 87 -4.81 13.61 -3.99
CA PHE A 87 -5.31 14.01 -5.30
C PHE A 87 -4.58 15.26 -5.77
N THR A 88 -4.22 15.31 -7.05
CA THR A 88 -3.49 16.42 -7.64
C THR A 88 -4.05 16.77 -9.01
N ASN A 89 -3.83 18.00 -9.44
CA ASN A 89 -4.07 18.42 -10.81
C ASN A 89 -3.05 17.71 -11.74
N PRO A 90 -3.49 17.02 -12.80
CA PRO A 90 -2.60 16.30 -13.70
C PRO A 90 -1.70 17.21 -14.56
N GLU A 91 -2.02 18.52 -14.71
CA GLU A 91 -1.26 19.44 -15.55
C GLU A 91 -0.03 20.01 -14.83
N ASP A 92 -0.16 20.37 -13.56
CA ASP A 92 0.89 21.08 -12.82
C ASP A 92 1.27 20.42 -11.47
N GLY A 93 0.56 19.36 -11.06
CA GLY A 93 0.80 18.63 -9.81
C GLY A 93 0.29 19.35 -8.55
N THR A 94 -0.43 20.47 -8.67
CA THR A 94 -1.05 21.17 -7.56
C THR A 94 -1.98 20.23 -6.81
N ILE A 95 -1.89 20.19 -5.48
CA ILE A 95 -2.76 19.36 -4.64
C ILE A 95 -4.21 19.89 -4.77
N LEU A 96 -5.15 18.98 -4.91
CA LEU A 96 -6.58 19.33 -5.02
C LEU A 96 -7.04 20.13 -3.80
N GLY A 97 -7.67 21.28 -4.03
CA GLY A 97 -8.08 22.21 -3.00
C GLY A 97 -7.03 23.24 -2.60
N TRP A 98 -5.87 23.27 -3.31
CA TRP A 98 -4.79 24.25 -3.09
C TRP A 98 -4.66 25.27 -4.22
N GLU A 99 -5.64 25.36 -5.10
CA GLU A 99 -5.61 26.22 -6.31
C GLU A 99 -5.48 27.71 -5.95
N ASP A 100 -6.03 28.12 -4.83
CA ASP A 100 -5.98 29.50 -4.31
C ASP A 100 -4.77 29.76 -3.38
N GLY A 101 -3.85 28.79 -3.27
CA GLY A 101 -2.66 28.86 -2.43
C GLY A 101 -2.61 27.77 -1.36
N THR A 102 -1.46 27.66 -0.71
CA THR A 102 -1.20 26.65 0.32
C THR A 102 -2.12 26.87 1.54
N PRO A 103 -2.97 25.92 1.90
CA PRO A 103 -3.81 26.03 3.09
C PRO A 103 -2.98 25.93 4.37
N ARG A 104 -3.65 26.13 5.51
CA ARG A 104 -3.01 26.01 6.83
C ARG A 104 -2.60 24.56 7.10
N PRO A 105 -1.33 24.26 7.44
CA PRO A 105 -0.94 22.95 7.94
C PRO A 105 -1.74 22.57 9.20
N GLN A 106 -2.00 21.26 9.36
CA GLN A 106 -2.72 20.75 10.53
C GLN A 106 -4.07 21.46 10.78
N GLY A 107 -4.84 21.70 9.69
CA GLY A 107 -6.20 22.23 9.77
C GLY A 107 -7.20 21.17 10.24
N ASP A 108 -8.50 21.51 10.16
CA ASP A 108 -9.60 20.62 10.54
C ASP A 108 -9.95 19.65 9.40
N TYR A 109 -8.93 19.00 8.79
CA TYR A 109 -9.04 18.16 7.59
C TYR A 109 -9.23 16.69 7.91
N TYR A 110 -8.58 16.19 8.97
CA TYR A 110 -8.66 14.80 9.37
C TYR A 110 -10.10 14.40 9.69
N CYS A 111 -10.63 13.41 8.95
CA CYS A 111 -12.04 13.02 8.99
C CYS A 111 -12.99 14.21 8.80
N GLY A 112 -12.55 15.26 8.09
CA GLY A 112 -13.21 16.53 7.96
C GLY A 112 -14.59 16.46 7.31
N VAL A 113 -15.46 17.41 7.68
CA VAL A 113 -16.80 17.57 7.12
C VAL A 113 -17.00 19.02 6.72
N GLY A 114 -17.65 19.23 5.58
CA GLY A 114 -17.92 20.54 5.02
C GLY A 114 -16.92 20.95 3.94
N ALA A 115 -17.39 21.75 2.97
CA ALA A 115 -16.65 22.07 1.76
C ALA A 115 -15.33 22.84 1.99
N GLY A 116 -15.16 23.49 3.14
CA GLY A 116 -13.90 24.17 3.51
C GLY A 116 -12.84 23.25 4.13
N ASN A 117 -13.22 22.03 4.51
CA ASN A 117 -12.37 21.11 5.27
C ASN A 117 -12.04 19.83 4.50
N VAL A 118 -12.73 19.56 3.40
CA VAL A 118 -12.52 18.33 2.62
C VAL A 118 -12.79 18.56 1.14
N VAL A 119 -11.94 17.96 0.31
CA VAL A 119 -12.09 17.89 -1.16
C VAL A 119 -11.85 16.46 -1.62
N GLY A 120 -12.45 16.05 -2.74
CA GLY A 120 -12.24 14.71 -3.33
C GLY A 120 -13.02 13.57 -2.66
N ARG A 121 -13.98 13.84 -1.77
CA ARG A 121 -14.80 12.82 -1.09
C ARG A 121 -15.50 11.89 -2.08
N GLU A 122 -16.13 12.44 -3.11
CA GLU A 122 -16.86 11.67 -4.11
C GLU A 122 -15.95 10.66 -4.83
N ILE A 123 -14.71 11.06 -5.09
CA ILE A 123 -13.71 10.20 -5.75
C ILE A 123 -13.29 9.05 -4.81
N SER A 124 -12.99 9.37 -3.55
CA SER A 124 -12.56 8.39 -2.56
C SER A 124 -13.66 7.38 -2.22
N GLU A 125 -14.90 7.84 -2.03
CA GLU A 125 -16.05 6.97 -1.77
C GLU A 125 -16.39 6.11 -3.00
N LYS A 126 -16.33 6.67 -4.22
CA LYS A 126 -16.50 5.92 -5.46
C LYS A 126 -15.43 4.84 -5.63
N HIS A 127 -14.16 5.14 -5.28
CA HIS A 127 -13.09 4.15 -5.28
C HIS A 127 -13.38 3.00 -4.30
N MET A 128 -13.84 3.31 -3.10
CA MET A 128 -14.23 2.29 -2.11
C MET A 128 -15.30 1.35 -2.67
N ASP A 129 -16.38 1.90 -3.26
CA ASP A 129 -17.46 1.11 -3.86
C ASP A 129 -16.93 0.19 -4.98
N VAL A 130 -16.10 0.73 -5.87
CA VAL A 130 -15.49 0.00 -6.99
C VAL A 130 -14.60 -1.14 -6.49
N CYS A 131 -13.82 -0.93 -5.43
CA CYS A 131 -13.02 -1.98 -4.81
C CYS A 131 -13.88 -3.09 -4.20
N LEU A 132 -14.97 -2.74 -3.50
CA LEU A 132 -15.91 -3.70 -2.93
C LEU A 132 -16.59 -4.54 -4.01
N GLU A 133 -17.01 -3.91 -5.12
CA GLU A 133 -17.58 -4.60 -6.29
C GLU A 133 -16.56 -5.56 -6.94
N ALA A 134 -15.27 -5.22 -6.95
CA ALA A 134 -14.21 -6.12 -7.42
C ALA A 134 -13.89 -7.27 -6.46
N GLY A 135 -14.50 -7.30 -5.27
CA GLY A 135 -14.25 -8.32 -4.25
C GLY A 135 -12.98 -8.08 -3.42
N ILE A 136 -12.49 -6.84 -3.40
CA ILE A 136 -11.37 -6.41 -2.55
C ILE A 136 -11.92 -6.03 -1.17
N MET A 137 -11.29 -6.50 -0.11
CA MET A 137 -11.69 -6.18 1.26
C MET A 137 -11.20 -4.79 1.64
N ILE A 138 -12.08 -3.80 1.52
CA ILE A 138 -11.87 -2.44 2.03
C ILE A 138 -12.63 -2.27 3.34
N ALA A 139 -11.94 -1.79 4.40
CA ALA A 139 -12.58 -1.51 5.68
C ALA A 139 -13.22 -0.12 5.73
N GLY A 140 -12.63 0.83 5.02
CA GLY A 140 -13.11 2.19 5.00
C GLY A 140 -12.19 3.13 4.24
N THR A 141 -12.58 4.40 4.24
CA THR A 141 -11.79 5.51 3.71
C THR A 141 -12.04 6.74 4.58
N ASN A 142 -11.05 7.61 4.70
CA ASN A 142 -11.14 8.87 5.43
C ASN A 142 -10.25 9.94 4.79
N ALA A 143 -10.66 11.20 4.96
CA ALA A 143 -9.79 12.34 4.69
C ALA A 143 -8.69 12.40 5.74
N GLU A 144 -7.49 12.75 5.30
CA GLU A 144 -6.29 12.81 6.12
C GLU A 144 -5.94 14.24 6.56
N VAL A 145 -4.79 14.39 7.23
CA VAL A 145 -4.39 15.60 7.96
C VAL A 145 -4.02 16.79 7.05
N ALA A 146 -3.88 16.57 5.74
CA ALA A 146 -3.74 17.64 4.76
C ALA A 146 -4.97 17.72 3.86
N LEU A 147 -5.35 18.92 3.45
CA LEU A 147 -6.42 19.11 2.48
C LEU A 147 -6.05 18.42 1.16
N GLY A 148 -6.92 17.59 0.62
CA GLY A 148 -6.66 16.78 -0.59
C GLY A 148 -5.93 15.46 -0.34
N GLN A 149 -5.56 15.17 0.92
CA GLN A 149 -5.01 13.87 1.33
C GLN A 149 -6.13 12.95 1.80
N TRP A 150 -6.04 11.70 1.39
CA TRP A 150 -6.99 10.63 1.71
C TRP A 150 -6.27 9.36 2.10
N GLU A 151 -6.97 8.50 2.81
CA GLU A 151 -6.54 7.15 3.16
C GLU A 151 -7.67 6.15 2.87
N TYR A 152 -7.32 4.94 2.47
CA TYR A 152 -8.22 3.79 2.53
C TYR A 152 -7.51 2.59 3.18
N GLN A 153 -8.29 1.72 3.84
CA GLN A 153 -7.77 0.52 4.49
C GLN A 153 -8.16 -0.71 3.69
N CYS A 154 -7.13 -1.41 3.19
CA CYS A 154 -7.26 -2.63 2.39
C CYS A 154 -6.63 -3.80 3.13
N PHE A 155 -7.30 -4.95 3.23
CA PHE A 155 -6.71 -6.12 3.84
C PHE A 155 -6.98 -7.43 3.10
N GLY A 156 -6.09 -8.38 3.38
CA GLY A 156 -6.14 -9.70 2.79
C GLY A 156 -5.28 -10.70 3.54
N LYS A 157 -5.26 -11.92 3.01
CA LYS A 157 -4.50 -13.05 3.55
C LYS A 157 -3.49 -13.51 2.52
N GLY A 158 -2.32 -13.91 3.01
CA GLY A 158 -1.27 -14.44 2.16
C GLY A 158 -0.90 -13.50 1.01
N LEU A 159 -0.51 -14.05 -0.11
CA LEU A 159 -0.14 -13.29 -1.31
C LEU A 159 -1.26 -12.40 -1.85
N LYS A 160 -2.52 -12.83 -1.66
CA LYS A 160 -3.67 -12.05 -2.14
C LYS A 160 -3.73 -10.65 -1.53
N ALA A 161 -3.24 -10.43 -0.32
CA ALA A 161 -3.19 -9.12 0.28
C ALA A 161 -2.37 -8.11 -0.56
N GLY A 162 -1.23 -8.54 -1.10
CA GLY A 162 -0.42 -7.71 -2.00
C GLY A 162 -1.07 -7.51 -3.37
N ASP A 163 -1.71 -8.55 -3.91
CA ASP A 163 -2.45 -8.48 -5.17
C ASP A 163 -3.61 -7.47 -5.04
N ASP A 164 -4.39 -7.55 -3.95
CA ASP A 164 -5.52 -6.67 -3.68
C ASP A 164 -5.09 -5.20 -3.56
N LEU A 165 -3.98 -4.92 -2.88
CA LEU A 165 -3.46 -3.55 -2.79
C LEU A 165 -3.05 -3.00 -4.17
N TRP A 166 -2.36 -3.78 -4.99
CA TRP A 166 -2.00 -3.33 -6.33
C TRP A 166 -3.21 -3.08 -7.22
N VAL A 167 -4.23 -3.94 -7.14
CA VAL A 167 -5.47 -3.76 -7.90
C VAL A 167 -6.26 -2.57 -7.37
N SER A 168 -6.32 -2.36 -6.05
CA SER A 168 -6.98 -1.18 -5.48
C SER A 168 -6.32 0.14 -5.91
N ARG A 169 -4.98 0.20 -5.97
CA ARG A 169 -4.25 1.35 -6.52
C ARG A 169 -4.59 1.59 -8.00
N TYR A 170 -4.66 0.52 -8.79
CA TYR A 170 -5.06 0.61 -10.20
C TYR A 170 -6.49 1.16 -10.35
N LEU A 171 -7.43 0.65 -9.57
CA LEU A 171 -8.82 1.13 -9.57
C LEU A 171 -8.92 2.59 -9.12
N LEU A 172 -8.10 3.02 -8.15
CA LEU A 172 -8.05 4.42 -7.72
C LEU A 172 -7.62 5.34 -8.87
N HIS A 173 -6.60 4.96 -9.64
CA HIS A 173 -6.21 5.73 -10.83
C HIS A 173 -7.32 5.80 -11.86
N LEU A 174 -8.01 4.69 -12.16
CA LEU A 174 -9.10 4.69 -13.13
C LEU A 174 -10.28 5.56 -12.67
N VAL A 175 -10.66 5.47 -11.41
CA VAL A 175 -11.72 6.36 -10.87
C VAL A 175 -11.28 7.81 -10.93
N ALA A 176 -10.05 8.12 -10.58
CA ALA A 176 -9.53 9.49 -10.63
C ALA A 176 -9.51 10.08 -12.06
N GLU A 177 -9.26 9.26 -13.09
CA GLU A 177 -9.32 9.66 -14.50
C GLU A 177 -10.71 10.23 -14.86
N ASP A 178 -11.79 9.61 -14.39
CA ASP A 178 -13.16 10.04 -14.66
C ASP A 178 -13.48 11.44 -14.08
N TYR A 179 -12.75 11.82 -13.04
CA TYR A 179 -12.88 13.13 -12.36
C TYR A 179 -11.83 14.15 -12.82
N GLY A 180 -10.95 13.78 -13.74
CA GLY A 180 -9.92 14.67 -14.26
C GLY A 180 -8.83 15.02 -13.23
N VAL A 181 -8.59 14.17 -12.22
CA VAL A 181 -7.55 14.33 -11.22
C VAL A 181 -6.52 13.20 -11.32
N ALA A 182 -5.31 13.46 -10.85
CA ALA A 182 -4.26 12.45 -10.71
C ALA A 182 -4.12 12.00 -9.25
N VAL A 183 -3.57 10.79 -9.06
CA VAL A 183 -3.25 10.22 -7.74
C VAL A 183 -1.77 10.30 -7.52
N ASN A 184 -1.36 10.83 -6.38
CA ASN A 184 0.03 10.98 -5.98
C ASN A 184 0.33 10.15 -4.73
N PHE A 185 1.19 9.14 -4.88
CA PHE A 185 1.69 8.28 -3.79
C PHE A 185 3.08 8.69 -3.30
N HIS A 186 3.57 9.87 -3.61
CA HIS A 186 4.84 10.33 -3.08
C HIS A 186 4.78 10.45 -1.54
N PRO A 187 5.79 9.99 -0.77
CA PRO A 187 5.73 10.00 0.69
C PRO A 187 5.73 11.41 1.30
N LYS A 188 6.14 12.42 0.56
CA LYS A 188 6.15 13.83 0.99
C LYS A 188 5.85 14.74 -0.19
N PRO A 189 4.58 14.84 -0.66
CA PRO A 189 4.24 15.69 -1.81
C PRO A 189 4.46 17.17 -1.54
N GLN A 190 4.25 17.60 -0.30
CA GLN A 190 4.53 18.96 0.16
C GLN A 190 5.62 18.95 1.21
N GLU A 191 6.73 19.64 0.91
CA GLU A 191 7.83 19.83 1.87
C GLU A 191 7.48 20.85 2.96
N GLY A 192 8.22 20.84 4.07
CA GLY A 192 8.03 21.73 5.20
C GLY A 192 7.14 21.14 6.30
N ASP A 193 6.39 21.98 7.00
CA ASP A 193 5.59 21.64 8.18
C ASP A 193 4.27 20.93 7.82
N TRP A 194 4.37 19.86 7.01
CA TRP A 194 3.25 19.04 6.56
C TRP A 194 3.48 17.58 6.94
N ASN A 195 2.38 16.85 7.16
CA ASN A 195 2.46 15.39 7.24
C ASN A 195 2.90 14.79 5.91
N GLY A 196 3.57 13.65 5.97
CA GLY A 196 3.83 12.83 4.81
C GLY A 196 2.67 11.89 4.51
N SER A 197 2.89 11.03 3.53
CA SER A 197 1.99 9.95 3.12
C SER A 197 2.63 8.60 3.37
N GLY A 198 2.01 7.78 4.19
CA GLY A 198 2.45 6.44 4.56
C GLY A 198 1.63 5.34 3.92
N MET A 199 2.09 4.14 4.12
CA MET A 199 1.32 2.92 3.98
C MET A 199 1.58 2.05 5.20
N HIS A 200 1.02 2.47 6.34
CA HIS A 200 1.16 1.70 7.57
C HIS A 200 0.66 0.28 7.30
N THR A 201 1.46 -0.67 7.72
CA THR A 201 1.20 -2.07 7.44
C THR A 201 0.89 -2.80 8.73
N ASN A 202 -0.38 -3.13 8.90
CA ASN A 202 -0.85 -4.02 9.95
C ASN A 202 -0.57 -5.46 9.54
N PHE A 203 -0.04 -6.27 10.45
CA PHE A 203 0.25 -7.67 10.16
C PHE A 203 0.04 -8.57 11.37
N SER A 204 -0.34 -9.81 11.11
CA SER A 204 -0.45 -10.85 12.12
C SER A 204 -0.33 -12.24 11.50
N ASN A 205 0.14 -13.19 12.28
CA ASN A 205 0.04 -14.61 11.98
C ASN A 205 -0.89 -15.33 12.97
N ASP A 206 -1.08 -16.62 12.80
CA ASP A 206 -1.98 -17.41 13.64
C ASP A 206 -1.56 -17.38 15.12
N GLN A 207 -0.25 -17.44 15.40
CA GLN A 207 0.26 -17.37 16.78
C GLN A 207 -0.07 -16.02 17.43
N MET A 208 0.11 -14.91 16.71
CA MET A 208 -0.21 -13.57 17.25
C MET A 208 -1.69 -13.42 17.55
N ARG A 209 -2.58 -14.01 16.74
CA ARG A 209 -4.04 -13.88 16.90
C ARG A 209 -4.60 -14.79 17.98
N ASN A 210 -4.05 -15.98 18.18
CA ASN A 210 -4.66 -17.03 19.01
C ASN A 210 -3.85 -17.41 20.24
N ASN A 211 -2.54 -17.15 20.26
CA ASN A 211 -1.61 -17.51 21.33
C ASN A 211 -0.65 -16.37 21.64
N GLY A 212 -1.12 -15.14 21.52
CA GLY A 212 -0.35 -13.92 21.77
C GLY A 212 0.04 -13.77 23.23
N SER A 213 1.09 -13.00 23.46
CA SER A 213 1.53 -12.56 24.79
C SER A 213 2.36 -11.29 24.64
N GLU A 214 2.49 -10.52 25.73
CA GLU A 214 3.37 -9.35 25.75
C GLU A 214 4.81 -9.71 25.34
N ALA A 215 5.34 -10.80 25.88
CA ALA A 215 6.67 -11.27 25.55
C ALA A 215 6.83 -11.63 24.08
N LEU A 216 5.82 -12.25 23.45
CA LEU A 216 5.82 -12.54 22.03
C LEU A 216 5.82 -11.25 21.20
N MET A 217 4.87 -10.33 21.46
CA MET A 217 4.76 -9.10 20.69
C MET A 217 6.04 -8.26 20.77
N ASN A 218 6.61 -8.12 21.97
CA ASN A 218 7.88 -7.43 22.16
C ASN A 218 9.04 -8.11 21.39
N SER A 219 9.13 -9.44 21.44
CA SER A 219 10.15 -10.19 20.70
C SER A 219 10.07 -10.00 19.20
N LEU A 220 8.85 -9.95 18.63
CA LEU A 220 8.63 -9.68 17.21
C LEU A 220 9.07 -8.25 16.83
N CYS A 221 8.70 -7.26 17.65
CA CYS A 221 9.16 -5.88 17.48
C CYS A 221 10.69 -5.77 17.51
N GLU A 222 11.34 -6.43 18.49
CA GLU A 222 12.80 -6.45 18.61
C GLU A 222 13.47 -7.13 17.40
N SER A 223 12.86 -8.19 16.85
CA SER A 223 13.36 -8.85 15.64
C SER A 223 13.36 -7.92 14.44
N LEU A 224 12.28 -7.18 14.23
CA LEU A 224 12.19 -6.15 13.18
C LEU A 224 13.15 -4.98 13.45
N GLY A 225 13.40 -4.64 14.72
CA GLY A 225 14.36 -3.62 15.10
C GLY A 225 15.81 -4.00 14.76
N ARG A 226 16.19 -5.26 14.96
CA ARG A 226 17.54 -5.75 14.61
C ARG A 226 17.88 -5.63 13.12
N VAL A 227 16.87 -5.58 12.26
CA VAL A 227 17.01 -5.46 10.80
C VAL A 227 16.39 -4.18 10.26
N HIS A 228 16.32 -3.13 11.10
CA HIS A 228 15.69 -1.85 10.76
C HIS A 228 16.14 -1.30 9.40
N ASP A 229 17.44 -1.16 9.17
CA ASP A 229 18.01 -0.59 7.95
C ASP A 229 17.61 -1.41 6.70
N LYS A 230 17.52 -2.75 6.83
CA LYS A 230 17.04 -3.61 5.75
C LYS A 230 15.57 -3.36 5.47
N GLY A 231 14.75 -3.13 6.51
CA GLY A 231 13.35 -2.77 6.37
C GLY A 231 13.20 -1.45 5.63
N ILE A 232 13.92 -0.41 6.04
CA ILE A 232 13.89 0.91 5.39
C ILE A 232 14.21 0.80 3.89
N ALA A 233 15.17 -0.02 3.49
CA ALA A 233 15.51 -0.25 2.09
C ALA A 233 14.40 -0.93 1.26
N GLU A 234 13.44 -1.60 1.91
CA GLU A 234 12.30 -2.25 1.27
C GLU A 234 11.02 -1.40 1.30
N TYR A 235 10.99 -0.30 2.07
CA TYR A 235 9.77 0.42 2.46
C TYR A 235 9.47 1.67 1.62
N GLY A 236 9.92 1.69 0.38
CA GLY A 236 9.64 2.76 -0.58
C GLY A 236 10.80 3.75 -0.76
N SER A 237 10.67 4.58 -1.79
CA SER A 237 11.64 5.63 -2.10
C SER A 237 11.29 6.95 -1.41
N ASP A 238 12.27 7.84 -1.24
CA ASP A 238 12.12 9.18 -0.63
C ASP A 238 11.49 9.17 0.79
N ASN A 239 11.57 8.05 1.49
CA ASN A 239 10.95 7.88 2.80
C ASN A 239 11.70 8.66 3.92
N ASP A 240 12.93 9.08 3.67
CA ASP A 240 13.70 10.01 4.49
C ASP A 240 13.03 11.39 4.60
N LYS A 241 12.32 11.82 3.56
CA LYS A 241 11.53 13.06 3.58
C LYS A 241 10.31 12.99 4.49
N ARG A 242 9.79 11.77 4.75
CA ARG A 242 8.63 11.52 5.60
C ARG A 242 9.02 11.16 7.04
N LEU A 243 9.97 10.24 7.21
CA LEU A 243 10.41 9.74 8.54
C LEU A 243 11.41 10.71 9.18
N THR A 244 10.93 11.79 9.72
CA THR A 244 11.75 12.91 10.25
C THR A 244 11.83 12.98 11.77
N GLY A 245 11.05 12.15 12.48
CA GLY A 245 10.85 12.28 13.94
C GLY A 245 9.82 13.34 14.33
N LEU A 246 9.17 13.96 13.34
CA LEU A 246 8.06 14.90 13.48
C LEU A 246 6.80 14.33 12.80
N HIS A 247 5.66 14.99 12.97
CA HIS A 247 4.41 14.61 12.28
C HIS A 247 4.06 13.13 12.48
N GLU A 248 4.14 12.67 13.74
CA GLU A 248 3.74 11.32 14.13
C GLU A 248 4.58 10.20 13.46
N THR A 249 5.84 10.49 13.17
CA THR A 249 6.81 9.51 12.67
C THR A 249 8.02 9.41 13.58
N GLN A 250 8.66 8.22 13.63
CA GLN A 250 10.02 8.10 14.12
C GLN A 250 11.01 8.61 13.06
N SER A 251 12.18 9.08 13.50
CA SER A 251 13.29 9.37 12.59
C SER A 251 13.71 8.12 11.82
N ILE A 252 14.06 8.27 10.55
CA ILE A 252 14.46 7.17 9.68
C ILE A 252 15.65 6.36 10.20
N ASP A 253 16.54 7.01 10.94
CA ASP A 253 17.76 6.40 11.52
C ASP A 253 17.52 5.75 12.89
N GLN A 254 16.27 5.75 13.37
CA GLN A 254 15.95 5.24 14.71
C GLN A 254 14.81 4.22 14.64
N PHE A 255 14.90 3.25 15.53
CA PHE A 255 13.83 2.27 15.72
C PHE A 255 13.27 2.36 17.13
N SER A 256 11.95 2.35 17.24
CA SER A 256 11.23 2.26 18.50
C SER A 256 9.95 1.46 18.34
N TYR A 257 9.43 0.92 19.43
CA TYR A 257 8.09 0.35 19.47
C TYR A 257 7.44 0.66 20.82
N ALA A 258 6.14 0.88 20.81
CA ALA A 258 5.37 1.13 22.02
C ALA A 258 3.87 0.85 21.81
N VAL A 259 3.16 0.71 22.95
CA VAL A 259 1.70 0.60 22.95
C VAL A 259 1.10 1.97 22.67
N SER A 260 0.20 2.03 21.66
CA SER A 260 -0.58 3.21 21.28
C SER A 260 0.23 4.46 20.92
N ASP A 261 1.52 4.32 20.65
CA ASP A 261 2.38 5.44 20.29
C ASP A 261 2.45 5.61 18.76
N ARG A 262 1.90 6.73 18.26
CA ARG A 262 1.93 7.09 16.84
C ARG A 262 3.29 7.59 16.36
N GLY A 263 4.19 7.95 17.27
CA GLY A 263 5.58 8.34 16.97
C GLY A 263 6.56 7.16 16.91
N ALA A 264 6.11 5.93 17.18
CA ALA A 264 6.96 4.74 17.13
C ALA A 264 7.08 4.17 15.71
N SER A 265 8.17 3.44 15.44
CA SER A 265 8.36 2.66 14.21
C SER A 265 7.35 1.51 14.10
N ILE A 266 7.15 0.79 15.21
CA ILE A 266 6.12 -0.24 15.36
C ILE A 266 5.17 0.17 16.48
N ARG A 267 3.90 0.28 16.16
CA ARG A 267 2.86 0.51 17.15
C ARG A 267 2.21 -0.82 17.52
N ILE A 268 2.10 -1.05 18.83
CA ILE A 268 1.28 -2.14 19.37
C ILE A 268 -0.12 -1.55 19.59
N PRO A 269 -1.15 -1.93 18.84
CA PRO A 269 -2.48 -1.38 19.02
C PRO A 269 -3.05 -1.69 20.42
N ILE A 270 -3.80 -0.74 20.99
CA ILE A 270 -4.49 -0.99 22.26
C ILE A 270 -5.45 -2.19 22.17
N TYR A 271 -6.03 -2.42 21.01
CA TYR A 271 -6.83 -3.60 20.72
C TYR A 271 -6.08 -4.90 21.08
N THR A 272 -4.83 -5.02 20.65
CA THR A 272 -4.00 -6.21 20.94
C THR A 272 -3.80 -6.40 22.44
N VAL A 273 -3.52 -5.31 23.17
CA VAL A 273 -3.35 -5.35 24.63
C VAL A 273 -4.65 -5.73 25.34
N ASP A 274 -5.77 -5.12 24.98
CA ASP A 274 -7.09 -5.35 25.58
C ASP A 274 -7.63 -6.77 25.33
N HIS A 275 -7.12 -7.41 24.24
CA HIS A 275 -7.45 -8.80 23.90
C HIS A 275 -6.41 -9.80 24.44
N ASN A 276 -5.82 -9.51 25.61
CA ASN A 276 -4.79 -10.35 26.25
C ASN A 276 -3.59 -10.61 25.32
N TRP A 277 -3.15 -9.58 24.62
CA TRP A 277 -2.03 -9.62 23.68
C TRP A 277 -2.30 -10.52 22.44
N ASN A 278 -3.56 -10.83 22.14
CA ASN A 278 -3.95 -11.49 20.89
C ASN A 278 -4.39 -10.41 19.88
N GLY A 279 -3.72 -10.35 18.74
CA GLY A 279 -4.05 -9.34 17.74
C GLY A 279 -2.97 -9.19 16.67
N TYR A 280 -2.58 -7.96 16.42
CA TYR A 280 -1.67 -7.58 15.35
C TYR A 280 -0.70 -6.48 15.78
N LEU A 281 0.32 -6.26 14.97
CA LEU A 281 1.26 -5.15 15.06
C LEU A 281 1.10 -4.24 13.84
N GLU A 282 1.39 -2.95 14.00
CA GLU A 282 1.37 -1.95 12.96
C GLU A 282 2.79 -1.45 12.68
N ASP A 283 3.36 -1.79 11.51
CA ASP A 283 4.60 -1.19 11.03
C ASP A 283 4.29 0.15 10.34
N ARG A 284 4.71 1.24 10.96
CA ARG A 284 4.43 2.61 10.52
C ARG A 284 5.51 3.19 9.60
N ARG A 285 6.57 2.41 9.33
CA ARG A 285 7.71 2.83 8.51
C ARG A 285 7.45 2.84 7.01
N PRO A 286 6.63 1.95 6.41
CA PRO A 286 6.45 1.95 4.96
C PRO A 286 5.85 3.25 4.44
N ALA A 287 6.42 3.75 3.32
CA ALA A 287 5.93 4.90 2.59
C ALA A 287 4.72 4.54 1.72
N SER A 288 3.92 5.53 1.35
CA SER A 288 2.75 5.34 0.48
C SER A 288 3.07 4.72 -0.88
N ASN A 289 4.29 4.95 -1.42
CA ASN A 289 4.76 4.37 -2.68
C ASN A 289 5.42 2.99 -2.52
N ALA A 290 5.45 2.42 -1.33
CA ALA A 290 6.09 1.13 -1.10
C ALA A 290 5.39 -0.02 -1.84
N ASP A 291 6.16 -1.05 -2.18
CA ASP A 291 5.68 -2.27 -2.79
C ASP A 291 5.23 -3.27 -1.70
N PRO A 292 3.96 -3.67 -1.67
CA PRO A 292 3.44 -4.57 -0.63
C PRO A 292 4.18 -5.91 -0.58
N TYR A 293 4.61 -6.46 -1.71
CA TYR A 293 5.34 -7.72 -1.71
C TYR A 293 6.73 -7.60 -1.06
N ARG A 294 7.40 -6.46 -1.23
CA ARG A 294 8.68 -6.20 -0.56
C ARG A 294 8.50 -6.09 0.95
N ILE A 295 7.44 -5.42 1.39
CA ILE A 295 7.07 -5.31 2.81
C ILE A 295 6.76 -6.69 3.39
N MET A 296 5.87 -7.45 2.73
CA MET A 296 5.47 -8.80 3.16
C MET A 296 6.66 -9.74 3.26
N ALA A 297 7.52 -9.78 2.23
CA ALA A 297 8.71 -10.62 2.22
C ALA A 297 9.70 -10.24 3.34
N HIS A 298 9.87 -8.95 3.63
CA HIS A 298 10.73 -8.48 4.71
C HIS A 298 10.17 -8.87 6.09
N ILE A 299 8.90 -8.58 6.35
CA ILE A 299 8.25 -8.88 7.64
C ILE A 299 8.25 -10.39 7.90
N VAL A 300 7.70 -11.17 6.96
CA VAL A 300 7.58 -12.62 7.14
C VAL A 300 8.94 -13.30 7.19
N GLY A 301 9.88 -12.93 6.30
CA GLY A 301 11.24 -13.48 6.32
C GLY A 301 11.99 -13.19 7.62
N THR A 302 11.75 -12.01 8.23
CA THR A 302 12.36 -11.67 9.52
C THR A 302 11.74 -12.42 10.69
N LEU A 303 10.44 -12.68 10.65
CA LEU A 303 9.69 -13.24 11.77
C LEU A 303 9.50 -14.76 11.71
N SER A 304 9.91 -15.40 10.60
CA SER A 304 9.86 -16.85 10.43
C SER A 304 11.19 -17.55 10.76
N ASP A 305 12.28 -16.79 10.93
CA ASP A 305 13.59 -17.25 11.39
C ASP A 305 13.64 -17.33 12.95
#